data_56ac00756c19bd131789d312c9e56b05
#
_entry.id   56ac00756c19bd131789d312c9e56b05
#
_cell.length_a   1.000
_cell.length_b   1.000
_cell.length_c   1.000
_cell.angle_alpha   90.00
_cell.angle_beta   90.00
_cell.angle_gamma   90.00
#
_symmetry.space_group_name_H-M   'P 1'
#
loop_
_entity.id
_entity.type
_entity.pdbx_description
1 polymer ?
#
loop_
_entity_poly.entity_id
_entity_poly.type
_entity_poly.pdbx_seq_one_letter_code
_entity_poly.pdbx_strand_id
1 'polypeptide(L)'
;MLSYFTHGPGIIFNTKKTIAQVDDLQGLKFRVGGGMVNEISKTLAMNVTLKPAPDSYELISGGVMDGTLFPAESTESFKIDKLIRYATTFPGGLYNTSFVFMMNPAKYDKLSPEDKKAVDAISGEVAARMFGRGWDKVDRRALALMQANNVVITKADAKFVNDVKSRTSGLESRSEEHTSELQSRG
;
A
#
# COMPACT_ATOMS: atom_id res chain seq x y z
N MET A 1 14.79 13.96 10.09
CA MET A 1 13.65 13.48 9.26
C MET A 1 13.08 14.69 8.54
N LEU A 2 12.89 14.62 7.21
CA LEU A 2 12.36 15.74 6.44
C LEU A 2 10.82 15.70 6.33
N SER A 3 10.26 14.49 6.20
CA SER A 3 8.80 14.31 6.19
C SER A 3 8.44 12.84 6.35
N TYR A 4 7.17 12.56 6.63
CA TYR A 4 6.56 11.26 6.46
C TYR A 4 5.21 11.42 5.74
N PHE A 5 4.80 10.38 5.01
CA PHE A 5 3.56 10.38 4.24
C PHE A 5 3.12 8.94 3.97
N THR A 6 1.92 8.74 3.45
CA THR A 6 1.42 7.42 3.07
C THR A 6 1.15 7.38 1.56
N HIS A 7 1.15 6.16 0.98
CA HIS A 7 0.56 5.96 -0.33
C HIS A 7 -0.98 6.02 -0.26
N GLY A 8 -1.65 5.94 -1.39
CA GLY A 8 -3.11 5.84 -1.48
C GLY A 8 -3.68 4.54 -0.91
N PRO A 9 -5.00 4.36 -0.95
CA PRO A 9 -5.69 3.17 -0.43
C PRO A 9 -5.15 1.87 -1.02
N GLY A 10 -4.79 0.89 -0.17
CA GLY A 10 -4.38 -0.44 -0.59
C GLY A 10 -5.54 -1.24 -1.17
N ILE A 11 -5.33 -1.86 -2.34
CA ILE A 11 -6.29 -2.58 -3.16
C ILE A 11 -5.78 -4.00 -3.39
N ILE A 12 -6.69 -4.98 -3.49
CA ILE A 12 -6.36 -6.34 -3.90
C ILE A 12 -6.55 -6.44 -5.42
N PHE A 13 -5.50 -6.78 -6.14
CA PHE A 13 -5.50 -7.00 -7.59
C PHE A 13 -5.28 -8.46 -7.93
N ASN A 14 -6.03 -9.00 -8.89
CA ASN A 14 -5.77 -10.34 -9.40
C ASN A 14 -6.18 -10.51 -10.87
N THR A 15 -5.78 -11.65 -11.47
CA THR A 15 -6.01 -12.01 -12.87
C THR A 15 -7.11 -13.06 -13.06
N LYS A 16 -7.72 -13.56 -11.98
CA LYS A 16 -8.52 -14.81 -12.01
C LYS A 16 -10.00 -14.61 -11.78
N LYS A 17 -10.41 -13.93 -10.69
CA LYS A 17 -11.81 -13.87 -10.27
C LYS A 17 -12.15 -12.66 -9.44
N THR A 18 -13.43 -12.34 -9.34
CA THR A 18 -13.96 -11.38 -8.37
C THR A 18 -13.72 -11.88 -6.94
N ILE A 19 -13.34 -10.96 -6.06
CA ILE A 19 -13.21 -11.19 -4.62
C ILE A 19 -14.24 -10.28 -3.93
N ALA A 20 -15.29 -10.88 -3.35
CA ALA A 20 -16.38 -10.19 -2.66
C ALA A 20 -16.50 -10.58 -1.18
N GLN A 21 -15.73 -11.54 -0.72
CA GLN A 21 -15.65 -12.00 0.66
C GLN A 21 -14.27 -12.61 0.95
N VAL A 22 -13.93 -12.84 2.24
CA VAL A 22 -12.62 -13.38 2.63
C VAL A 22 -12.35 -14.75 2.00
N ASP A 23 -13.35 -15.62 1.92
CA ASP A 23 -13.18 -16.97 1.40
C ASP A 23 -12.81 -16.99 -0.10
N ASP A 24 -13.13 -15.94 -0.85
CA ASP A 24 -12.73 -15.82 -2.26
C ASP A 24 -11.21 -15.66 -2.44
N LEU A 25 -10.49 -15.28 -1.39
CA LEU A 25 -9.03 -15.19 -1.41
C LEU A 25 -8.36 -16.57 -1.50
N GLN A 26 -9.07 -17.63 -1.11
CA GLN A 26 -8.54 -18.98 -1.09
C GLN A 26 -8.22 -19.51 -2.49
N GLY A 27 -7.11 -20.22 -2.59
CA GLY A 27 -6.61 -20.81 -3.83
C GLY A 27 -5.87 -19.82 -4.75
N LEU A 28 -5.86 -18.53 -4.44
CA LEU A 28 -5.09 -17.52 -5.17
C LEU A 28 -3.72 -17.29 -4.49
N LYS A 29 -2.70 -17.06 -5.32
CA LYS A 29 -1.33 -16.75 -4.88
C LYS A 29 -1.07 -15.25 -5.06
N PHE A 30 -0.69 -14.58 -3.99
CA PHE A 30 -0.45 -13.13 -4.02
C PHE A 30 1.02 -12.78 -3.72
N ARG A 31 1.52 -11.83 -4.48
CA ARG A 31 2.73 -11.13 -4.11
C ARG A 31 2.37 -10.01 -3.11
N VAL A 32 3.11 -9.90 -2.01
CA VAL A 32 2.99 -8.80 -1.05
C VAL A 32 4.36 -8.22 -0.71
N GLY A 33 4.38 -6.96 -0.27
CA GLY A 33 5.51 -6.37 0.43
C GLY A 33 5.58 -6.83 1.89
N GLY A 34 6.59 -6.38 2.60
CA GLY A 34 6.73 -6.62 4.05
C GLY A 34 5.83 -5.70 4.89
N GLY A 35 5.96 -5.81 6.22
CA GLY A 35 5.23 -4.99 7.17
C GLY A 35 3.76 -5.38 7.31
N MET A 36 2.92 -4.42 7.67
CA MET A 36 1.52 -4.66 8.04
C MET A 36 0.69 -5.35 6.94
N VAL A 37 0.95 -5.06 5.66
CA VAL A 37 0.23 -5.73 4.56
C VAL A 37 0.45 -7.25 4.56
N ASN A 38 1.66 -7.71 4.92
CA ASN A 38 1.95 -9.14 5.06
C ASN A 38 1.20 -9.75 6.24
N GLU A 39 1.16 -9.05 7.38
CA GLU A 39 0.47 -9.55 8.58
C GLU A 39 -1.06 -9.61 8.36
N ILE A 40 -1.66 -8.59 7.77
CA ILE A 40 -3.07 -8.59 7.35
C ILE A 40 -3.34 -9.79 6.43
N SER A 41 -2.51 -9.98 5.41
CA SER A 41 -2.69 -11.06 4.44
C SER A 41 -2.64 -12.44 5.09
N LYS A 42 -1.72 -12.67 6.02
CA LYS A 42 -1.63 -13.92 6.80
C LYS A 42 -2.87 -14.13 7.67
N THR A 43 -3.32 -13.07 8.36
CA THR A 43 -4.51 -13.13 9.21
C THR A 43 -5.78 -13.45 8.41
N LEU A 44 -5.85 -13.01 7.15
CA LEU A 44 -6.91 -13.36 6.21
C LEU A 44 -6.70 -14.73 5.54
N ALA A 45 -5.71 -15.51 5.98
CA ALA A 45 -5.34 -16.82 5.43
C ALA A 45 -5.04 -16.80 3.91
N MET A 46 -4.51 -15.69 3.42
CA MET A 46 -4.08 -15.57 2.02
C MET A 46 -2.79 -16.35 1.79
N ASN A 47 -2.68 -16.99 0.63
CA ASN A 47 -1.42 -17.56 0.19
C ASN A 47 -0.52 -16.46 -0.38
N VAL A 48 0.44 -16.00 0.41
CA VAL A 48 1.28 -14.85 0.08
C VAL A 48 2.76 -15.20 0.00
N THR A 49 3.45 -14.53 -0.91
CA THR A 49 4.91 -14.57 -1.03
C THR A 49 5.47 -13.15 -0.96
N LEU A 50 6.44 -12.94 -0.05
CA LEU A 50 7.16 -11.67 0.04
C LEU A 50 8.13 -11.53 -1.14
N LYS A 51 7.91 -10.49 -1.93
CA LYS A 51 8.81 -10.15 -3.05
C LYS A 51 8.85 -8.63 -3.22
N PRO A 52 9.98 -8.08 -3.72
CA PRO A 52 10.07 -6.66 -4.09
C PRO A 52 8.97 -6.24 -5.06
N ALA A 53 8.55 -4.99 -4.99
CA ALA A 53 7.50 -4.46 -5.87
C ALA A 53 7.84 -4.56 -7.37
N PRO A 54 9.08 -4.28 -7.82
CA PRO A 54 9.46 -4.42 -9.23
C PRO A 54 9.28 -5.82 -9.82
N ASP A 55 9.35 -6.89 -9.00
CA ASP A 55 9.20 -8.28 -9.46
C ASP A 55 7.75 -8.59 -9.89
N SER A 56 6.79 -7.73 -9.58
CA SER A 56 5.36 -8.00 -9.75
C SER A 56 4.98 -8.28 -11.19
N TYR A 57 5.57 -7.57 -12.16
CA TYR A 57 5.29 -7.80 -13.57
C TYR A 57 5.64 -9.24 -13.99
N GLU A 58 6.85 -9.67 -13.72
CA GLU A 58 7.33 -11.01 -14.10
C GLU A 58 6.56 -12.11 -13.39
N LEU A 59 6.29 -11.93 -12.09
CA LEU A 59 5.57 -12.90 -11.28
C LEU A 59 4.12 -13.11 -11.75
N ILE A 60 3.43 -12.03 -12.16
CA ILE A 60 2.05 -12.09 -12.61
C ILE A 60 1.97 -12.52 -14.08
N SER A 61 2.80 -11.95 -14.96
CA SER A 61 2.81 -12.30 -16.39
C SER A 61 3.24 -13.74 -16.62
N GLY A 62 4.16 -14.25 -15.82
CA GLY A 62 4.61 -15.65 -15.84
C GLY A 62 3.66 -16.64 -15.13
N GLY A 63 2.55 -16.14 -14.53
CA GLY A 63 1.57 -17.00 -13.84
C GLY A 63 2.06 -17.60 -12.53
N VAL A 64 3.20 -17.16 -11.99
CA VAL A 64 3.73 -17.60 -10.69
C VAL A 64 2.84 -17.08 -9.56
N MET A 65 2.37 -15.83 -9.68
CA MET A 65 1.39 -15.21 -8.80
C MET A 65 0.12 -14.87 -9.58
N ASP A 66 -1.01 -15.00 -8.91
CA ASP A 66 -2.33 -14.66 -9.46
C ASP A 66 -2.67 -13.18 -9.26
N GLY A 67 -1.98 -12.52 -8.31
CA GLY A 67 -2.25 -11.13 -7.99
C GLY A 67 -1.24 -10.51 -7.02
N THR A 68 -1.56 -9.30 -6.60
CA THR A 68 -0.74 -8.49 -5.69
C THR A 68 -1.61 -7.49 -4.92
N LEU A 69 -1.06 -6.96 -3.84
CA LEU A 69 -1.64 -5.87 -3.07
C LEU A 69 -0.81 -4.60 -3.28
N PHE A 70 -1.47 -3.54 -3.76
CA PHE A 70 -0.87 -2.25 -4.06
C PHE A 70 -1.89 -1.10 -3.93
N PRO A 71 -1.49 0.17 -3.85
CA PRO A 71 -2.33 1.29 -4.25
C PRO A 71 -2.55 1.30 -5.76
N ALA A 72 -3.55 2.05 -6.22
CA ALA A 72 -3.95 2.06 -7.63
C ALA A 72 -2.79 2.45 -8.58
N GLU A 73 -2.03 3.47 -8.21
CA GLU A 73 -0.88 4.00 -8.97
C GLU A 73 0.12 2.92 -9.34
N SER A 74 0.38 1.99 -8.44
CA SER A 74 1.40 0.95 -8.62
C SER A 74 1.10 0.01 -9.78
N THR A 75 -0.15 -0.09 -10.23
CA THR A 75 -0.49 -0.89 -11.41
C THR A 75 0.17 -0.35 -12.66
N GLU A 76 0.26 0.97 -12.80
CA GLU A 76 0.93 1.64 -13.91
C GLU A 76 2.45 1.65 -13.72
N SER A 77 2.94 2.05 -12.54
CA SER A 77 4.38 2.14 -12.24
C SER A 77 5.10 0.81 -12.40
N PHE A 78 4.45 -0.31 -12.06
CA PHE A 78 5.00 -1.66 -12.25
C PHE A 78 4.47 -2.38 -13.48
N LYS A 79 3.80 -1.66 -14.41
CA LYS A 79 3.35 -2.14 -15.73
C LYS A 79 2.41 -3.36 -15.67
N ILE A 80 1.66 -3.51 -14.59
CA ILE A 80 0.71 -4.61 -14.41
C ILE A 80 -0.73 -4.22 -14.78
N ASP A 81 -0.97 -2.98 -15.18
CA ASP A 81 -2.27 -2.43 -15.55
C ASP A 81 -2.99 -3.23 -16.66
N LYS A 82 -2.23 -3.81 -17.60
CA LYS A 82 -2.76 -4.66 -18.66
C LYS A 82 -2.90 -6.14 -18.29
N LEU A 83 -2.29 -6.56 -17.19
CA LEU A 83 -2.35 -7.95 -16.70
C LEU A 83 -3.54 -8.15 -15.77
N ILE A 84 -3.83 -7.16 -14.92
CA ILE A 84 -4.91 -7.22 -13.94
C ILE A 84 -6.27 -7.28 -14.64
N ARG A 85 -7.17 -8.12 -14.11
CA ARG A 85 -8.55 -8.28 -14.57
C ARG A 85 -9.58 -7.94 -13.50
N TYR A 86 -9.19 -8.05 -12.24
CA TYR A 86 -10.07 -7.85 -11.08
C TYR A 86 -9.36 -7.00 -10.03
N ALA A 87 -10.11 -6.07 -9.45
CA ALA A 87 -9.68 -5.22 -8.36
C ALA A 87 -10.74 -5.21 -7.27
N THR A 88 -10.34 -5.39 -6.01
CA THR A 88 -11.25 -5.25 -4.87
C THR A 88 -10.81 -4.09 -4.00
N THR A 89 -11.69 -3.09 -3.87
CA THR A 89 -11.45 -1.86 -3.11
C THR A 89 -12.20 -1.88 -1.79
N PHE A 90 -11.62 -1.26 -0.77
CA PHE A 90 -12.18 -1.11 0.57
C PHE A 90 -12.37 0.39 0.88
N PRO A 91 -13.37 0.76 1.67
CA PRO A 91 -13.48 2.13 2.17
C PRO A 91 -12.22 2.53 2.95
N GLY A 92 -11.51 3.57 2.50
CA GLY A 92 -10.23 3.99 3.07
C GLY A 92 -9.02 3.10 2.74
N GLY A 93 -9.23 1.99 2.00
CA GLY A 93 -8.22 0.99 1.67
C GLY A 93 -8.17 -0.20 2.62
N LEU A 94 -7.64 -1.33 2.16
CA LEU A 94 -7.38 -2.50 3.01
C LEU A 94 -6.21 -2.23 3.97
N TYR A 95 -5.24 -1.46 3.53
CA TYR A 95 -4.05 -1.06 4.29
C TYR A 95 -3.46 0.23 3.73
N ASN A 96 -2.57 0.85 4.50
CA ASN A 96 -1.67 1.90 4.03
C ASN A 96 -0.25 1.57 4.45
N THR A 97 0.73 2.09 3.70
CA THR A 97 2.14 2.03 4.07
C THR A 97 2.66 3.44 4.28
N SER A 98 3.33 3.65 5.40
CA SER A 98 4.00 4.92 5.67
C SER A 98 5.40 4.92 5.08
N PHE A 99 5.77 6.06 4.51
CA PHE A 99 7.11 6.34 4.01
C PHE A 99 7.74 7.45 4.83
N VAL A 100 9.05 7.33 5.03
CA VAL A 100 9.85 8.35 5.70
C VAL A 100 10.81 8.96 4.68
N PHE A 101 10.72 10.28 4.51
CA PHE A 101 11.68 11.03 3.72
C PHE A 101 12.77 11.56 4.64
N MET A 102 14.00 11.09 4.44
CA MET A 102 15.11 11.33 5.35
C MET A 102 16.32 11.90 4.61
N MET A 103 17.07 12.70 5.34
CA MET A 103 18.42 13.11 4.99
C MET A 103 19.39 12.67 6.09
N ASN A 104 20.58 12.26 5.71
CA ASN A 104 21.63 11.95 6.67
C ASN A 104 22.00 13.21 7.49
N PRO A 105 21.91 13.18 8.84
CA PRO A 105 22.19 14.34 9.68
C PRO A 105 23.55 14.96 9.40
N ALA A 106 24.61 14.17 9.26
CA ALA A 106 25.95 14.67 8.99
C ALA A 106 26.07 15.36 7.62
N LYS A 107 25.18 15.06 6.67
CA LYS A 107 25.10 15.78 5.38
C LYS A 107 24.29 17.06 5.52
N TYR A 108 23.19 17.04 6.28
CA TYR A 108 22.41 18.22 6.59
C TYR A 108 23.24 19.26 7.36
N ASP A 109 24.03 18.82 8.36
CA ASP A 109 24.88 19.71 9.19
C ASP A 109 25.93 20.46 8.36
N LYS A 110 26.37 19.89 7.23
CA LYS A 110 27.33 20.50 6.30
C LYS A 110 26.73 21.49 5.30
N LEU A 111 25.41 21.60 5.25
CA LEU A 111 24.75 22.60 4.42
C LEU A 111 25.03 24.01 4.92
N SER A 112 25.04 24.97 4.00
CA SER A 112 25.06 26.40 4.36
C SER A 112 23.80 26.78 5.16
N PRO A 113 23.83 27.85 5.95
CA PRO A 113 22.62 28.34 6.64
C PRO A 113 21.46 28.62 5.66
N GLU A 114 21.75 29.10 4.46
CA GLU A 114 20.77 29.38 3.42
C GLU A 114 20.14 28.08 2.90
N ASP A 115 20.95 27.05 2.58
CA ASP A 115 20.48 25.75 2.13
C ASP A 115 19.66 25.03 3.21
N LYS A 116 20.07 25.08 4.47
CA LYS A 116 19.29 24.56 5.60
C LYS A 116 17.92 25.21 5.66
N LYS A 117 17.83 26.53 5.57
CA LYS A 117 16.57 27.25 5.55
C LYS A 117 15.69 26.83 4.37
N ALA A 118 16.27 26.63 3.19
CA ALA A 118 15.54 26.17 2.02
C ALA A 118 15.00 24.74 2.19
N VAL A 119 15.81 23.82 2.71
CA VAL A 119 15.41 22.44 3.02
C VAL A 119 14.30 22.42 4.07
N ASP A 120 14.44 23.19 5.15
CA ASP A 120 13.46 23.25 6.24
C ASP A 120 12.12 23.81 5.75
N ALA A 121 12.14 24.82 4.87
CA ALA A 121 10.94 25.44 4.32
C ALA A 121 10.07 24.50 3.47
N ILE A 122 10.68 23.47 2.86
CA ILE A 122 9.96 22.46 2.06
C ILE A 122 9.76 21.14 2.81
N SER A 123 10.19 21.04 4.06
CA SER A 123 10.10 19.84 4.90
C SER A 123 8.79 19.78 5.70
N GLY A 124 8.65 18.74 6.51
CA GLY A 124 7.51 18.57 7.40
C GLY A 124 6.18 18.48 6.66
N GLU A 125 5.22 19.29 7.08
CA GLU A 125 3.86 19.28 6.54
C GLU A 125 3.81 19.73 5.06
N VAL A 126 4.68 20.65 4.63
CA VAL A 126 4.75 21.10 3.23
C VAL A 126 5.04 19.91 2.32
N ALA A 127 6.08 19.14 2.62
CA ALA A 127 6.43 17.94 1.87
C ALA A 127 5.32 16.87 1.97
N ALA A 128 4.77 16.63 3.16
CA ALA A 128 3.70 15.64 3.36
C ALA A 128 2.48 15.96 2.49
N ARG A 129 2.05 17.22 2.46
CA ARG A 129 0.94 17.68 1.60
C ARG A 129 1.26 17.57 0.11
N MET A 130 2.50 17.84 -0.29
CA MET A 130 2.94 17.71 -1.67
C MET A 130 2.90 16.24 -2.11
N PHE A 131 3.45 15.33 -1.31
CA PHE A 131 3.41 13.89 -1.58
C PHE A 131 1.98 13.37 -1.62
N GLY A 132 1.13 13.73 -0.65
CA GLY A 132 -0.28 13.32 -0.62
C GLY A 132 -1.03 13.74 -1.88
N ARG A 133 -0.91 15.01 -2.29
CA ARG A 133 -1.51 15.48 -3.57
C ARG A 133 -0.96 14.74 -4.78
N GLY A 134 0.34 14.39 -4.76
CA GLY A 134 0.96 13.60 -5.81
C GLY A 134 0.32 12.22 -5.92
N TRP A 135 0.20 11.51 -4.80
CA TRP A 135 -0.44 10.20 -4.72
C TRP A 135 -1.90 10.24 -5.17
N ASP A 136 -2.69 11.18 -4.67
CA ASP A 136 -4.09 11.35 -5.07
C ASP A 136 -4.26 11.55 -6.59
N LYS A 137 -3.35 12.31 -7.20
CA LYS A 137 -3.38 12.57 -8.64
C LYS A 137 -3.12 11.31 -9.46
N VAL A 138 -2.08 10.56 -9.10
CA VAL A 138 -1.70 9.36 -9.86
C VAL A 138 -2.64 8.19 -9.60
N ASP A 139 -3.20 8.07 -8.39
CA ASP A 139 -4.24 7.07 -8.10
C ASP A 139 -5.52 7.31 -8.92
N ARG A 140 -5.99 8.57 -9.02
CA ARG A 140 -7.13 8.90 -9.88
C ARG A 140 -6.89 8.52 -11.34
N ARG A 141 -5.69 8.77 -11.86
CA ARG A 141 -5.30 8.39 -13.21
C ARG A 141 -5.30 6.87 -13.39
N ALA A 142 -4.71 6.15 -12.46
CA ALA A 142 -4.64 4.69 -12.50
C ALA A 142 -6.04 4.04 -12.42
N LEU A 143 -6.94 4.57 -11.58
CA LEU A 143 -8.33 4.10 -11.54
C LEU A 143 -9.06 4.31 -12.86
N ALA A 144 -8.86 5.46 -13.52
CA ALA A 144 -9.43 5.71 -14.86
C ALA A 144 -8.85 4.75 -15.91
N LEU A 145 -7.55 4.45 -15.84
CA LEU A 145 -6.88 3.49 -16.73
C LEU A 145 -7.41 2.07 -16.52
N MET A 146 -7.64 1.64 -15.27
CA MET A 146 -8.27 0.35 -14.99
C MET A 146 -9.66 0.23 -15.61
N GLN A 147 -10.49 1.29 -15.54
CA GLN A 147 -11.79 1.32 -16.18
C GLN A 147 -11.67 1.19 -17.72
N ALA A 148 -10.71 1.92 -18.31
CA ALA A 148 -10.44 1.84 -19.76
C ALA A 148 -9.93 0.46 -20.18
N ASN A 149 -9.21 -0.24 -19.33
CA ASN A 149 -8.74 -1.62 -19.54
C ASN A 149 -9.80 -2.69 -19.19
N ASN A 150 -11.04 -2.30 -18.90
CA ASN A 150 -12.15 -3.19 -18.53
C ASN A 150 -11.85 -4.06 -17.28
N VAL A 151 -11.11 -3.54 -16.32
CA VAL A 151 -10.89 -4.20 -15.03
C VAL A 151 -12.20 -4.20 -14.25
N VAL A 152 -12.61 -5.37 -13.78
CA VAL A 152 -13.81 -5.53 -12.93
C VAL A 152 -13.47 -5.01 -11.54
N ILE A 153 -14.03 -3.85 -11.16
CA ILE A 153 -13.79 -3.23 -9.85
C ILE A 153 -14.95 -3.60 -8.91
N THR A 154 -14.65 -4.37 -7.89
CA THR A 154 -15.57 -4.75 -6.82
C THR A 154 -15.31 -3.85 -5.59
N LYS A 155 -16.36 -3.24 -5.06
CA LYS A 155 -16.30 -2.52 -3.78
C LYS A 155 -16.70 -3.49 -2.68
N ALA A 156 -15.83 -3.66 -1.68
CA ALA A 156 -16.16 -4.46 -0.50
C ALA A 156 -17.41 -3.90 0.18
N ASP A 157 -18.40 -4.74 0.39
CA ASP A 157 -19.61 -4.38 1.12
C ASP A 157 -19.37 -4.35 2.64
N ALA A 158 -20.37 -3.91 3.40
CA ALA A 158 -20.26 -3.79 4.86
C ALA A 158 -19.95 -5.13 5.54
N LYS A 159 -20.48 -6.25 5.02
CA LYS A 159 -20.23 -7.60 5.56
C LYS A 159 -18.77 -7.98 5.40
N PHE A 160 -18.23 -7.80 4.18
CA PHE A 160 -16.84 -8.11 3.89
C PHE A 160 -15.88 -7.22 4.71
N VAL A 161 -16.16 -5.91 4.78
CA VAL A 161 -15.37 -4.97 5.60
C VAL A 161 -15.37 -5.38 7.07
N ASN A 162 -16.53 -5.76 7.63
CA ASN A 162 -16.65 -6.17 9.02
C ASN A 162 -15.95 -7.51 9.30
N ASP A 163 -16.00 -8.47 8.38
CA ASP A 163 -15.27 -9.74 8.50
C ASP A 163 -13.76 -9.50 8.51
N VAL A 164 -13.24 -8.67 7.60
CA VAL A 164 -11.84 -8.27 7.59
C VAL A 164 -11.44 -7.61 8.90
N LYS A 165 -12.18 -6.60 9.36
CA LYS A 165 -11.91 -5.90 10.64
C LYS A 165 -11.90 -6.87 11.83
N SER A 166 -12.89 -7.75 11.92
CA SER A 166 -12.97 -8.75 12.99
C SER A 166 -11.74 -9.65 13.02
N ARG A 167 -11.32 -10.14 11.87
CA ARG A 167 -10.13 -11.03 11.77
C ARG A 167 -8.83 -10.30 12.08
N THR A 168 -8.73 -9.01 11.73
CA THR A 168 -7.49 -8.24 11.88
C THR A 168 -7.41 -7.42 13.17
N SER A 169 -8.43 -7.42 14.02
CA SER A 169 -8.50 -6.62 15.26
C SER A 169 -7.29 -6.82 16.20
N GLY A 170 -6.77 -8.04 16.32
CA GLY A 170 -5.58 -8.32 17.12
C GLY A 170 -4.26 -7.71 16.57
N LEU A 171 -4.25 -7.19 15.34
CA LEU A 171 -3.08 -6.50 14.80
C LEU A 171 -2.98 -5.05 15.31
N GLU A 172 -4.12 -4.39 15.54
CA GLU A 172 -4.18 -3.03 16.09
C GLU A 172 -3.64 -3.02 17.52
N SER A 173 -4.10 -3.92 18.39
CA SER A 173 -3.65 -4.04 19.78
C SER A 173 -2.13 -4.24 19.88
N ARG A 174 -1.54 -5.11 19.06
CA ARG A 174 -0.07 -5.31 19.03
C ARG A 174 0.70 -4.07 18.58
N SER A 175 0.13 -3.28 17.69
CA SER A 175 0.75 -2.02 17.26
C SER A 175 0.75 -0.98 18.38
N GLU A 176 -0.32 -0.88 19.15
CA GLU A 176 -0.44 0.02 20.29
C GLU A 176 0.49 -0.37 21.43
N GLU A 177 0.58 -1.65 21.78
CA GLU A 177 1.52 -2.19 22.78
C GLU A 177 2.96 -1.86 22.42
N HIS A 178 3.37 -2.11 21.17
CA HIS A 178 4.74 -1.82 20.72
C HIS A 178 5.06 -0.32 20.74
N THR A 179 4.09 0.53 20.41
CA THR A 179 4.25 1.99 20.46
C THR A 179 4.42 2.47 21.91
N SER A 180 3.64 1.93 22.85
CA SER A 180 3.73 2.29 24.27
C SER A 180 5.05 1.82 24.90
N GLU A 181 5.56 0.63 24.54
CA GLU A 181 6.87 0.16 24.96
C GLU A 181 8.03 1.05 24.49
N LEU A 182 7.96 1.52 23.23
CA LEU A 182 8.97 2.44 22.70
C LEU A 182 8.94 3.81 23.40
N GLN A 183 7.76 4.31 23.74
CA GLN A 183 7.59 5.56 24.48
C GLN A 183 8.06 5.45 25.94
N SER A 184 7.97 4.27 26.55
CA SER A 184 8.43 4.06 27.94
C SER A 184 9.95 3.91 28.08
N ARG A 185 10.68 3.74 26.98
CA ARG A 185 12.15 3.58 26.95
C ARG A 185 12.90 4.84 26.53
N GLY A 186 12.24 5.93 26.23
CA GLY A 186 12.81 7.24 25.85
C GLY A 186 12.62 8.26 26.94
#